data_2cc833653f58e561acc0e61689d67306
#
_entry.id   2cc833653f58e561acc0e61689d67306
#
_cell.length_a   1.000
_cell.length_b   1.000
_cell.length_c   1.000
_cell.angle_alpha   90.00
_cell.angle_beta   90.00
_cell.angle_gamma   90.00
#
_symmetry.space_group_name_H-M   'P 1'
#
loop_
_entity.id
_entity.type
_entity.pdbx_description
1 polymer ?
#
loop_
_entity_poly.entity_id
_entity_poly.type
_entity_poly.pdbx_seq_one_letter_code
_entity_poly.pdbx_strand_id
1 'polypeptide(L)'
;MSASDANKLGLKNYNVSNGALNGSYANISDGENQLKVPVLIQPGQANGTVGLAYGYGKTEGMKDVMKVGVNAYTFYNNFSKIQTISISKVKGDHEFACIQLHNTMMGRDEIIKETDIDTYNSKEKSYWNPTVMVSKNHIETKVTSKEVDIWREFDRSTGHHFNLSIDLNACNGCGACVIACHAENNVPVVGKEEVRKSRDMHWLRIDRYFSSEDNFEGDVKAKEGTSGYREYRATQTKLETAAENPKVVFQPVMCQHCNHAPCETVCPVAATSHGRQGQNQMAYNRCVGTRYCANNCPYKVRRFLSLIHISEPTRPY
;
A
#
# COMPACT_ATOMS: atom_id res chain seq x y z
N MET A 1 1.13 -7.10 17.15
CA MET A 1 0.25 -7.94 18.02
C MET A 1 -1.14 -8.02 17.43
N SER A 2 -1.96 -8.99 17.86
CA SER A 2 -3.35 -9.13 17.42
C SER A 2 -4.23 -7.96 17.89
N ALA A 3 -5.35 -7.72 17.20
CA ALA A 3 -6.33 -6.70 17.59
C ALA A 3 -7.00 -7.06 18.95
N SER A 4 -7.28 -8.35 19.16
CA SER A 4 -7.88 -8.86 20.38
C SER A 4 -6.99 -8.59 21.61
N ASP A 5 -5.70 -8.89 21.53
CA ASP A 5 -4.76 -8.67 22.62
C ASP A 5 -4.50 -7.18 22.86
N ALA A 6 -4.42 -6.38 21.79
CA ALA A 6 -4.29 -4.94 21.91
C ALA A 6 -5.48 -4.33 22.66
N ASN A 7 -6.70 -4.76 22.35
CA ASN A 7 -7.91 -4.30 23.02
C ASN A 7 -7.91 -4.68 24.52
N LYS A 8 -7.51 -5.91 24.88
CA LYS A 8 -7.40 -6.38 26.27
C LYS A 8 -6.41 -5.53 27.08
N LEU A 9 -5.31 -5.10 26.45
CA LEU A 9 -4.26 -4.28 27.07
C LEU A 9 -4.53 -2.77 26.96
N GLY A 10 -5.62 -2.36 26.30
CA GLY A 10 -5.96 -0.96 26.06
C GLY A 10 -4.98 -0.23 25.13
N LEU A 11 -4.28 -0.98 24.25
CA LEU A 11 -3.35 -0.45 23.25
C LEU A 11 -4.11 -0.11 21.97
N LYS A 12 -3.71 0.96 21.27
CA LYS A 12 -4.44 1.47 20.12
C LYS A 12 -3.49 1.92 19.01
N ASN A 13 -3.95 1.76 17.75
CA ASN A 13 -3.45 2.50 16.61
C ASN A 13 -4.56 3.40 16.06
N TYR A 14 -4.22 4.59 15.59
CA TYR A 14 -5.17 5.51 15.01
C TYR A 14 -4.56 6.38 13.92
N ASN A 15 -5.33 6.61 12.87
CA ASN A 15 -4.91 7.43 11.74
C ASN A 15 -4.96 8.93 12.11
N VAL A 16 -3.90 9.66 11.79
CA VAL A 16 -3.81 11.11 11.95
C VAL A 16 -4.05 11.80 10.61
N SER A 17 -3.38 11.33 9.57
CA SER A 17 -3.54 11.77 8.18
C SER A 17 -3.05 10.67 7.23
N ASN A 18 -3.21 10.86 5.93
CA ASN A 18 -2.60 9.95 4.97
C ASN A 18 -1.09 9.87 5.20
N GLY A 19 -0.56 8.66 5.37
CA GLY A 19 0.85 8.40 5.68
C GLY A 19 1.21 8.49 7.16
N ALA A 20 0.31 8.96 8.03
CA ALA A 20 0.56 9.15 9.45
C ALA A 20 -0.36 8.29 10.32
N LEU A 21 0.21 7.29 10.96
CA LEU A 21 -0.43 6.44 11.96
C LEU A 21 0.23 6.69 13.31
N ASN A 22 -0.57 6.85 14.36
CA ASN A 22 -0.05 6.88 15.73
C ASN A 22 -0.42 5.59 16.46
N GLY A 23 0.43 5.18 17.39
CA GLY A 23 0.22 3.96 18.15
C GLY A 23 0.79 4.02 19.56
N SER A 24 0.17 3.28 20.45
CA SER A 24 0.57 3.21 21.85
C SER A 24 1.97 2.62 22.04
N TYR A 25 2.62 2.95 23.13
CA TYR A 25 3.82 2.26 23.62
C TYR A 25 3.47 1.16 24.60
N ALA A 26 4.27 0.10 24.58
CA ALA A 26 4.26 -0.95 25.58
C ALA A 26 5.69 -1.23 26.06
N ASN A 27 5.81 -1.64 27.33
CA ASN A 27 6.99 -2.30 27.84
C ASN A 27 6.82 -3.80 27.67
N ILE A 28 7.85 -4.45 27.13
CA ILE A 28 7.97 -5.90 27.07
C ILE A 28 9.12 -6.31 28.00
N SER A 29 8.93 -7.42 28.72
CA SER A 29 9.98 -7.98 29.61
C SER A 29 9.96 -9.49 29.57
N ASP A 30 11.14 -10.09 29.59
CA ASP A 30 11.37 -11.55 29.78
C ASP A 30 11.74 -11.90 31.23
N GLY A 31 11.73 -10.91 32.11
CA GLY A 31 12.13 -11.03 33.51
C GLY A 31 13.52 -10.47 33.79
N GLU A 32 14.44 -10.56 32.86
CA GLU A 32 15.81 -10.01 32.98
C GLU A 32 15.95 -8.70 32.19
N ASN A 33 15.39 -8.66 30.99
CA ASN A 33 15.47 -7.51 30.10
C ASN A 33 14.12 -6.80 30.00
N GLN A 34 14.17 -5.49 29.77
CA GLN A 34 12.99 -4.68 29.52
C GLN A 34 13.21 -3.70 28.39
N LEU A 35 12.24 -3.62 27.47
CA LEU A 35 12.27 -2.67 26.35
C LEU A 35 10.94 -1.94 26.23
N LYS A 36 11.02 -0.64 26.03
CA LYS A 36 9.88 0.18 25.59
C LYS A 36 9.78 0.15 24.09
N VAL A 37 8.71 -0.41 23.55
CA VAL A 37 8.50 -0.61 22.12
C VAL A 37 7.20 0.03 21.64
N PRO A 38 7.16 0.54 20.40
CA PRO A 38 5.90 0.96 19.81
C PRO A 38 5.09 -0.27 19.39
N VAL A 39 3.78 -0.18 19.52
CA VAL A 39 2.84 -1.26 19.20
C VAL A 39 2.17 -1.01 17.87
N LEU A 40 2.35 -1.96 16.95
CA LEU A 40 1.57 -2.03 15.70
C LEU A 40 0.59 -3.19 15.79
N ILE A 41 -0.70 -2.89 15.60
CA ILE A 41 -1.75 -3.90 15.50
C ILE A 41 -1.72 -4.48 14.10
N GLN A 42 -1.57 -5.79 14.01
CA GLN A 42 -1.44 -6.49 12.75
C GLN A 42 -2.54 -7.55 12.64
N PRO A 43 -3.46 -7.42 11.68
CA PRO A 43 -4.41 -8.47 11.36
C PRO A 43 -3.72 -9.80 11.02
N GLY A 44 -4.29 -10.92 11.43
CA GLY A 44 -3.71 -12.25 11.21
C GLY A 44 -2.62 -12.66 12.22
N GLN A 45 -2.26 -11.79 13.14
CA GLN A 45 -1.36 -12.16 14.24
C GLN A 45 -2.11 -13.07 15.24
N ALA A 46 -1.53 -14.22 15.56
CA ALA A 46 -2.13 -15.16 16.50
C ALA A 46 -2.30 -14.53 17.89
N ASN A 47 -3.44 -14.80 18.53
CA ASN A 47 -3.72 -14.32 19.88
C ASN A 47 -2.73 -14.91 20.89
N GLY A 48 -2.33 -14.10 21.88
CA GLY A 48 -1.32 -14.46 22.85
C GLY A 48 0.12 -14.40 22.33
N THR A 49 0.33 -13.89 21.10
CA THR A 49 1.67 -13.76 20.52
C THR A 49 1.98 -12.34 20.07
N VAL A 50 3.25 -11.98 20.11
CA VAL A 50 3.76 -10.72 19.56
C VAL A 50 5.00 -10.98 18.71
N GLY A 51 5.13 -10.26 17.60
CA GLY A 51 6.34 -10.26 16.80
C GLY A 51 7.24 -9.11 17.22
N LEU A 52 8.50 -9.38 17.49
CA LEU A 52 9.52 -8.38 17.74
C LEU A 52 10.62 -8.50 16.68
N ALA A 53 10.74 -7.48 15.84
CA ALA A 53 11.70 -7.49 14.73
C ALA A 53 13.09 -7.05 15.21
N TYR A 54 14.11 -7.77 14.78
CA TYR A 54 15.51 -7.37 14.92
C TYR A 54 15.91 -6.35 13.85
N GLY A 55 17.04 -5.66 14.09
CA GLY A 55 17.65 -4.76 13.12
C GLY A 55 17.29 -3.28 13.26
N TYR A 56 16.39 -2.94 14.17
CA TYR A 56 16.11 -1.57 14.58
C TYR A 56 17.02 -1.10 15.73
N GLY A 57 16.92 0.20 16.07
CA GLY A 57 17.66 0.78 17.19
C GLY A 57 19.15 1.01 16.92
N LYS A 58 19.56 1.06 15.66
CA LYS A 58 20.92 1.44 15.26
C LYS A 58 21.11 2.93 15.48
N THR A 59 22.23 3.33 16.08
CA THR A 59 22.51 4.73 16.42
C THR A 59 23.81 5.25 15.78
N GLU A 60 24.77 4.36 15.54
CA GLU A 60 26.07 4.74 15.00
C GLU A 60 26.07 4.84 13.47
N GLY A 61 26.73 5.84 12.93
CA GLY A 61 26.88 6.05 11.48
C GLY A 61 25.60 6.42 10.75
N MET A 62 24.52 6.81 11.47
CA MET A 62 23.23 7.13 10.88
C MET A 62 22.81 8.57 11.20
N LYS A 63 22.12 9.22 10.24
CA LYS A 63 21.46 10.51 10.48
C LYS A 63 20.34 10.34 11.50
N ASP A 64 20.03 11.37 12.28
CA ASP A 64 19.02 11.31 13.34
C ASP A 64 17.63 10.90 12.83
N VAL A 65 17.26 11.34 11.63
CA VAL A 65 15.99 10.97 10.97
C VAL A 65 15.89 9.49 10.62
N MET A 66 17.01 8.77 10.59
CA MET A 66 17.07 7.34 10.30
C MET A 66 17.18 6.48 11.56
N LYS A 67 17.39 7.09 12.72
CA LYS A 67 17.45 6.38 14.02
C LYS A 67 16.03 6.04 14.44
N VAL A 68 15.61 4.80 14.22
CA VAL A 68 14.25 4.35 14.50
C VAL A 68 14.23 3.06 15.31
N GLY A 69 13.21 2.92 16.15
CA GLY A 69 12.95 1.73 16.94
C GLY A 69 13.94 1.54 18.10
N VAL A 70 14.01 0.31 18.57
CA VAL A 70 14.86 -0.11 19.70
C VAL A 70 15.67 -1.35 19.34
N ASN A 71 16.79 -1.54 19.99
CA ASN A 71 17.62 -2.72 19.80
C ASN A 71 17.00 -3.95 20.47
N ALA A 72 16.37 -4.80 19.68
CA ALA A 72 15.72 -6.02 20.15
C ALA A 72 16.70 -7.18 20.40
N TYR A 73 17.99 -7.05 20.10
CA TYR A 73 18.98 -8.10 20.33
C TYR A 73 19.20 -8.42 21.82
N THR A 74 18.80 -7.54 22.72
CA THR A 74 18.80 -7.84 24.17
C THR A 74 17.87 -9.00 24.52
N PHE A 75 16.89 -9.31 23.69
CA PHE A 75 15.98 -10.46 23.81
C PHE A 75 16.44 -11.69 23.01
N TYR A 76 17.63 -11.62 22.37
CA TYR A 76 18.13 -12.75 21.62
C TYR A 76 18.64 -13.86 22.55
N ASN A 77 18.07 -15.03 22.45
CA ASN A 77 18.43 -16.20 23.23
C ASN A 77 18.67 -17.41 22.33
N ASN A 78 19.92 -17.66 21.98
CA ASN A 78 20.44 -18.85 21.32
C ASN A 78 19.54 -19.44 20.22
N PHE A 79 19.11 -18.63 19.26
CA PHE A 79 18.19 -19.01 18.19
C PHE A 79 16.80 -19.50 18.65
N SER A 80 16.45 -19.31 19.92
CA SER A 80 15.07 -19.56 20.37
C SER A 80 14.10 -18.65 19.61
N LYS A 81 13.16 -19.24 18.86
CA LYS A 81 12.20 -18.52 18.06
C LYS A 81 11.02 -17.99 18.88
N ILE A 82 10.80 -18.58 20.06
CA ILE A 82 9.64 -18.26 20.92
C ILE A 82 10.15 -18.11 22.34
N GLN A 83 9.73 -17.03 22.98
CA GLN A 83 10.03 -16.71 24.37
C GLN A 83 8.77 -16.24 25.07
N THR A 84 8.67 -16.52 26.36
CA THR A 84 7.59 -15.99 27.18
C THR A 84 7.94 -14.59 27.64
N ILE A 85 7.06 -13.63 27.43
CA ILE A 85 7.24 -12.24 27.82
C ILE A 85 6.01 -11.71 28.56
N SER A 86 6.21 -10.71 29.39
CA SER A 86 5.16 -9.87 29.95
C SER A 86 5.04 -8.57 29.16
N ILE A 87 3.81 -8.06 29.04
CA ILE A 87 3.52 -6.82 28.30
C ILE A 87 2.70 -5.90 29.20
N SER A 88 3.12 -4.64 29.28
CA SER A 88 2.38 -3.60 29.99
C SER A 88 2.31 -2.32 29.17
N LYS A 89 1.15 -1.64 29.21
CA LYS A 89 0.97 -0.35 28.54
C LYS A 89 1.83 0.74 29.17
N VAL A 90 2.44 1.58 28.35
CA VAL A 90 3.20 2.75 28.78
C VAL A 90 2.57 4.02 28.21
N LYS A 91 2.66 5.11 28.96
CA LYS A 91 2.16 6.42 28.54
C LYS A 91 2.94 6.97 27.33
N GLY A 92 2.21 7.59 26.41
CA GLY A 92 2.71 8.22 25.19
C GLY A 92 2.33 7.46 23.94
N ASP A 93 2.44 8.14 22.81
CA ASP A 93 2.14 7.60 21.49
C ASP A 93 3.37 7.65 20.59
N HIS A 94 3.54 6.62 19.80
CA HIS A 94 4.56 6.56 18.75
C HIS A 94 3.99 7.04 17.42
N GLU A 95 4.77 7.78 16.70
CA GLU A 95 4.45 8.24 15.36
C GLU A 95 5.00 7.27 14.31
N PHE A 96 4.12 6.46 13.72
CA PHE A 96 4.48 5.63 12.58
C PHE A 96 4.35 6.40 11.26
N ALA A 97 5.17 6.03 10.29
CA ALA A 97 5.04 6.46 8.90
C ALA A 97 4.61 5.25 8.06
N CYS A 98 3.53 5.40 7.32
CA CYS A 98 2.93 4.33 6.53
C CYS A 98 2.75 4.79 5.08
N ILE A 99 3.23 4.01 4.13
CA ILE A 99 2.99 4.25 2.71
C ILE A 99 1.53 3.94 2.36
N GLN A 100 0.94 2.95 3.03
CA GLN A 100 -0.44 2.53 2.88
C GLN A 100 -1.10 2.41 4.25
N LEU A 101 -2.27 3.04 4.40
CA LEU A 101 -3.11 2.95 5.60
C LEU A 101 -4.33 2.04 5.40
N HIS A 102 -4.68 1.70 4.16
CA HIS A 102 -5.77 0.79 3.85
C HIS A 102 -5.45 -0.63 4.31
N ASN A 103 -6.42 -1.30 4.92
CA ASN A 103 -6.28 -2.68 5.36
C ASN A 103 -7.00 -3.65 4.42
N THR A 104 -8.21 -3.33 3.99
CA THR A 104 -9.07 -4.20 3.18
C THR A 104 -9.33 -3.61 1.80
N MET A 105 -9.91 -4.39 0.91
CA MET A 105 -10.39 -3.92 -0.38
C MET A 105 -11.69 -3.11 -0.28
N MET A 106 -12.37 -3.12 0.88
CA MET A 106 -13.63 -2.40 1.12
C MET A 106 -14.73 -2.76 0.10
N GLY A 107 -14.88 -4.05 -0.22
CA GLY A 107 -15.84 -4.53 -1.21
C GLY A 107 -15.54 -4.11 -2.66
N ARG A 108 -14.28 -3.77 -2.97
CA ARG A 108 -13.84 -3.43 -4.33
C ARG A 108 -13.03 -4.60 -4.91
N ASP A 109 -13.72 -5.58 -5.41
CA ASP A 109 -13.15 -6.81 -6.00
C ASP A 109 -12.36 -6.57 -7.28
N GLU A 110 -12.54 -5.40 -7.92
CA GLU A 110 -11.78 -5.01 -9.10
C GLU A 110 -10.28 -4.77 -8.82
N ILE A 111 -9.92 -4.49 -7.55
CA ILE A 111 -8.52 -4.24 -7.16
C ILE A 111 -7.70 -5.51 -7.25
N ILE A 112 -8.20 -6.61 -6.64
CA ILE A 112 -7.58 -7.94 -6.68
C ILE A 112 -8.71 -8.94 -6.85
N LYS A 113 -8.55 -9.84 -7.82
CA LYS A 113 -9.48 -10.95 -8.05
C LYS A 113 -8.89 -12.21 -7.49
N GLU A 114 -9.66 -12.88 -6.64
CA GLU A 114 -9.32 -14.16 -6.03
C GLU A 114 -10.26 -15.25 -6.57
N THR A 115 -9.74 -16.44 -6.76
CA THR A 115 -10.54 -17.65 -7.06
C THR A 115 -9.80 -18.87 -6.58
N ASP A 116 -10.51 -19.95 -6.34
CA ASP A 116 -9.93 -21.25 -6.06
C ASP A 116 -9.67 -22.04 -7.35
N ILE A 117 -8.85 -23.10 -7.25
CA ILE A 117 -8.43 -23.89 -8.40
C ILE A 117 -9.62 -24.66 -9.03
N ASP A 118 -10.58 -25.08 -8.23
CA ASP A 118 -11.74 -25.82 -8.70
C ASP A 118 -12.68 -24.91 -9.49
N THR A 119 -12.92 -23.71 -8.99
CA THR A 119 -13.67 -22.66 -9.69
C THR A 119 -12.97 -22.24 -10.98
N TYR A 120 -11.64 -22.05 -10.94
CA TYR A 120 -10.85 -21.69 -12.12
C TYR A 120 -10.97 -22.73 -13.23
N ASN A 121 -10.95 -24.05 -12.88
CA ASN A 121 -11.01 -25.13 -13.84
C ASN A 121 -12.45 -25.44 -14.31
N SER A 122 -13.46 -25.19 -13.49
CA SER A 122 -14.85 -25.61 -13.75
C SER A 122 -15.74 -24.49 -14.30
N LYS A 123 -15.41 -23.23 -14.06
CA LYS A 123 -16.22 -22.08 -14.45
C LYS A 123 -15.59 -21.31 -15.61
N GLU A 124 -16.43 -20.64 -16.38
CA GLU A 124 -15.96 -19.74 -17.44
C GLU A 124 -15.21 -18.53 -16.87
N LYS A 125 -14.30 -17.99 -17.68
CA LYS A 125 -13.49 -16.81 -17.33
C LYS A 125 -14.33 -15.62 -16.85
N SER A 126 -15.50 -15.42 -17.41
CA SER A 126 -16.45 -14.36 -17.03
C SER A 126 -16.92 -14.44 -15.58
N TYR A 127 -16.93 -15.65 -14.99
CA TYR A 127 -17.34 -15.86 -13.61
C TYR A 127 -16.32 -15.31 -12.61
N TRP A 128 -15.04 -15.64 -12.78
CA TRP A 128 -13.98 -15.22 -11.86
C TRP A 128 -13.22 -13.97 -12.32
N ASN A 129 -13.46 -13.50 -13.54
CA ASN A 129 -12.92 -12.26 -14.07
C ASN A 129 -13.98 -11.51 -14.91
N PRO A 130 -15.06 -11.02 -14.30
CA PRO A 130 -16.12 -10.34 -15.01
C PRO A 130 -15.61 -9.06 -15.69
N THR A 131 -16.15 -8.76 -16.84
CA THR A 131 -15.88 -7.50 -17.54
C THR A 131 -16.60 -6.37 -16.81
N VAL A 132 -15.90 -5.28 -16.56
CA VAL A 132 -16.50 -4.09 -15.94
C VAL A 132 -17.58 -3.52 -16.86
N MET A 133 -18.74 -3.23 -16.28
CA MET A 133 -19.88 -2.63 -16.96
C MET A 133 -19.99 -1.15 -16.60
N VAL A 134 -20.47 -0.35 -17.55
CA VAL A 134 -20.74 1.09 -17.35
C VAL A 134 -22.14 1.39 -17.86
N SER A 135 -22.80 2.34 -17.24
CA SER A 135 -24.12 2.80 -17.70
C SER A 135 -23.97 3.80 -18.83
N LYS A 136 -24.48 3.46 -20.01
CA LYS A 136 -24.64 4.36 -21.15
C LYS A 136 -26.12 4.54 -21.44
N ASN A 137 -26.64 5.76 -21.24
CA ASN A 137 -28.07 6.04 -21.40
C ASN A 137 -28.98 5.06 -20.63
N HIS A 138 -28.59 4.74 -19.39
CA HIS A 138 -29.27 3.79 -18.49
C HIS A 138 -29.24 2.32 -18.96
N ILE A 139 -28.41 2.00 -19.95
CA ILE A 139 -28.17 0.62 -20.42
C ILE A 139 -26.78 0.20 -19.95
N GLU A 140 -26.69 -0.95 -19.28
CA GLU A 140 -25.41 -1.53 -18.92
C GLU A 140 -24.66 -1.99 -20.16
N THR A 141 -23.49 -1.40 -20.38
CA THR A 141 -22.65 -1.64 -21.57
C THR A 141 -21.25 -2.02 -21.11
N LYS A 142 -20.62 -3.00 -21.77
CA LYS A 142 -19.24 -3.38 -21.47
C LYS A 142 -18.31 -2.20 -21.68
N VAL A 143 -17.41 -1.93 -20.71
CA VAL A 143 -16.41 -0.86 -20.82
C VAL A 143 -15.52 -0.97 -22.07
N THR A 144 -15.35 -2.19 -22.59
CA THR A 144 -14.59 -2.47 -23.81
C THR A 144 -15.37 -2.22 -25.11
N SER A 145 -16.64 -1.84 -25.04
CA SER A 145 -17.45 -1.55 -26.21
C SER A 145 -17.00 -0.25 -26.87
N LYS A 146 -16.88 -0.27 -28.20
CA LYS A 146 -16.57 0.94 -29.01
C LYS A 146 -17.59 2.07 -28.83
N GLU A 147 -18.78 1.75 -28.37
CA GLU A 147 -19.82 2.76 -28.11
C GLU A 147 -19.57 3.58 -26.86
N VAL A 148 -18.77 3.07 -25.93
CA VAL A 148 -18.44 3.70 -24.64
C VAL A 148 -17.07 4.36 -24.70
N ASP A 149 -16.14 3.78 -25.46
CA ASP A 149 -14.79 4.31 -25.63
C ASP A 149 -14.81 5.52 -26.55
N ILE A 150 -14.52 6.70 -26.02
CA ILE A 150 -14.42 7.95 -26.76
C ILE A 150 -13.07 8.15 -27.46
N TRP A 151 -12.11 7.27 -27.17
CA TRP A 151 -10.78 7.34 -27.71
C TRP A 151 -10.63 6.50 -28.99
N ARG A 152 -9.67 6.90 -29.83
CA ARG A 152 -9.26 6.05 -30.97
C ARG A 152 -8.48 4.85 -30.42
N GLU A 153 -8.59 3.74 -31.13
CA GLU A 153 -7.80 2.55 -30.81
C GLU A 153 -6.30 2.89 -30.82
N PHE A 154 -5.58 2.43 -29.81
CA PHE A 154 -4.14 2.66 -29.71
C PHE A 154 -3.42 1.84 -30.78
N ASP A 155 -2.58 2.50 -31.59
CA ASP A 155 -1.77 1.84 -32.65
C ASP A 155 -0.63 1.04 -31.99
N ARG A 156 -0.73 -0.28 -32.10
CA ARG A 156 0.26 -1.23 -31.55
C ARG A 156 1.18 -1.79 -32.66
N SER A 157 1.13 -1.27 -33.88
CA SER A 157 1.93 -1.75 -34.98
C SER A 157 3.40 -1.32 -34.93
N THR A 158 3.71 -0.31 -34.13
CA THR A 158 5.05 0.30 -34.06
C THR A 158 5.81 -0.12 -32.82
N GLY A 159 6.97 -0.76 -33.01
CA GLY A 159 7.91 -1.10 -31.93
C GLY A 159 7.45 -2.26 -31.04
N HIS A 160 7.96 -2.30 -29.81
CA HIS A 160 7.65 -3.32 -28.83
C HIS A 160 6.75 -2.76 -27.73
N HIS A 161 5.79 -3.55 -27.29
CA HIS A 161 5.00 -3.28 -26.09
C HIS A 161 5.54 -4.11 -24.95
N PHE A 162 6.01 -3.43 -23.90
CA PHE A 162 6.54 -4.08 -22.72
C PHE A 162 5.39 -4.50 -21.79
N ASN A 163 5.52 -5.68 -21.21
CA ASN A 163 4.62 -6.21 -20.22
C ASN A 163 5.41 -6.75 -19.04
N LEU A 164 4.92 -6.54 -17.83
CA LEU A 164 5.46 -7.10 -16.60
C LEU A 164 4.42 -8.02 -15.99
N SER A 165 4.76 -9.29 -15.86
CA SER A 165 3.93 -10.27 -15.17
C SER A 165 4.52 -10.55 -13.78
N ILE A 166 3.68 -10.48 -12.75
CA ILE A 166 4.06 -10.70 -11.37
C ILE A 166 3.19 -11.81 -10.81
N ASP A 167 3.82 -12.88 -10.31
CA ASP A 167 3.14 -13.96 -9.62
C ASP A 167 2.77 -13.52 -8.19
N LEU A 168 1.49 -13.15 -8.01
CA LEU A 168 0.98 -12.70 -6.71
C LEU A 168 0.84 -13.86 -5.70
N ASN A 169 0.75 -15.11 -6.15
CA ASN A 169 0.75 -16.26 -5.25
C ASN A 169 2.12 -16.51 -4.62
N ALA A 170 3.18 -16.25 -5.38
CA ALA A 170 4.56 -16.36 -4.89
C ALA A 170 5.05 -15.12 -4.14
N CYS A 171 4.38 -13.97 -4.29
CA CYS A 171 4.80 -12.72 -3.67
C CYS A 171 4.54 -12.74 -2.16
N ASN A 172 5.59 -12.64 -1.37
CA ASN A 172 5.54 -12.56 0.09
C ASN A 172 5.76 -11.14 0.65
N GLY A 173 5.79 -10.12 -0.21
CA GLY A 173 5.96 -8.73 0.20
C GLY A 173 7.35 -8.37 0.74
N CYS A 174 8.40 -9.11 0.41
CA CYS A 174 9.75 -8.91 0.97
C CYS A 174 10.38 -7.55 0.64
N GLY A 175 9.87 -6.80 -0.35
CA GLY A 175 10.37 -5.48 -0.72
C GLY A 175 11.66 -5.47 -1.54
N ALA A 176 12.22 -6.61 -1.93
CA ALA A 176 13.45 -6.67 -2.72
C ALA A 176 13.34 -5.90 -4.05
N CYS A 177 12.19 -5.99 -4.73
CA CYS A 177 11.91 -5.24 -5.95
C CYS A 177 11.86 -3.72 -5.72
N VAL A 178 11.38 -3.28 -4.56
CA VAL A 178 11.35 -1.87 -4.17
C VAL A 178 12.77 -1.35 -3.99
N ILE A 179 13.60 -2.08 -3.25
CA ILE A 179 15.00 -1.72 -3.02
C ILE A 179 15.79 -1.73 -4.33
N ALA A 180 15.59 -2.73 -5.19
CA ALA A 180 16.23 -2.78 -6.51
C ALA A 180 15.84 -1.56 -7.37
N CYS A 181 14.56 -1.17 -7.37
CA CYS A 181 14.09 0.03 -8.05
C CYS A 181 14.75 1.30 -7.48
N HIS A 182 14.88 1.40 -6.15
CA HIS A 182 15.52 2.54 -5.51
C HIS A 182 17.01 2.65 -5.87
N ALA A 183 17.71 1.53 -5.86
CA ALA A 183 19.14 1.49 -6.16
C ALA A 183 19.43 1.81 -7.63
N GLU A 184 18.66 1.21 -8.56
CA GLU A 184 18.87 1.39 -10.00
C GLU A 184 18.48 2.79 -10.48
N ASN A 185 17.40 3.34 -9.95
CA ASN A 185 16.86 4.62 -10.38
C ASN A 185 17.25 5.80 -9.49
N ASN A 186 18.15 5.59 -8.53
CA ASN A 186 18.57 6.61 -7.57
C ASN A 186 17.37 7.34 -6.92
N VAL A 187 16.38 6.58 -6.47
CA VAL A 187 15.17 7.14 -5.87
C VAL A 187 15.51 7.79 -4.53
N PRO A 188 15.11 9.07 -4.31
CA PRO A 188 15.44 9.79 -3.09
C PRO A 188 14.83 9.16 -1.84
N VAL A 189 15.60 9.07 -0.77
CA VAL A 189 15.13 8.70 0.58
C VAL A 189 14.72 9.97 1.32
N VAL A 190 13.43 10.11 1.60
CA VAL A 190 12.87 11.35 2.17
C VAL A 190 12.69 11.32 3.70
N GLY A 191 12.80 10.13 4.31
CA GLY A 191 12.67 9.95 5.75
C GLY A 191 11.23 9.90 6.26
N LYS A 192 11.12 9.63 7.54
CA LYS A 192 9.85 9.37 8.24
C LYS A 192 8.89 10.56 8.21
N GLU A 193 9.41 11.77 8.42
CA GLU A 193 8.59 12.97 8.49
C GLU A 193 7.85 13.26 7.17
N GLU A 194 8.55 13.14 6.05
CA GLU A 194 7.95 13.39 4.73
C GLU A 194 6.97 12.28 4.34
N VAL A 195 7.24 11.02 4.71
CA VAL A 195 6.28 9.91 4.51
C VAL A 195 4.99 10.16 5.30
N ARG A 196 5.08 10.64 6.54
CA ARG A 196 3.91 11.02 7.35
C ARG A 196 3.08 12.15 6.73
N LYS A 197 3.70 12.98 5.90
CA LYS A 197 3.04 14.05 5.12
C LYS A 197 2.54 13.58 3.74
N SER A 198 2.53 12.27 3.47
CA SER A 198 2.20 11.66 2.16
C SER A 198 3.13 12.08 1.03
N ARG A 199 4.40 12.32 1.34
CA ARG A 199 5.43 12.72 0.37
C ARG A 199 6.49 11.66 0.17
N ASP A 200 6.10 10.39 0.28
CA ASP A 200 6.96 9.26 -0.05
C ASP A 200 7.37 9.30 -1.53
N MET A 201 8.57 8.79 -1.82
CA MET A 201 9.16 8.86 -3.18
C MET A 201 9.28 7.47 -3.84
N HIS A 202 8.57 6.47 -3.35
CA HIS A 202 8.56 5.15 -3.96
C HIS A 202 7.97 5.17 -5.36
N TRP A 203 8.76 4.82 -6.36
CA TRP A 203 8.28 4.65 -7.75
C TRP A 203 7.59 3.32 -7.94
N LEU A 204 8.10 2.29 -7.28
CA LEU A 204 7.47 1.01 -7.08
C LEU A 204 7.19 0.86 -5.59
N ARG A 205 5.94 0.56 -5.24
CA ARG A 205 5.54 0.25 -3.87
C ARG A 205 4.83 -1.09 -3.83
N ILE A 206 4.73 -1.70 -2.67
CA ILE A 206 3.91 -2.89 -2.47
C ILE A 206 2.72 -2.49 -1.62
N ASP A 207 1.54 -2.60 -2.19
CA ASP A 207 0.29 -2.47 -1.48
C ASP A 207 -0.10 -3.82 -0.89
N ARG A 208 -0.65 -3.82 0.32
CA ARG A 208 -1.07 -5.00 1.05
C ARG A 208 -2.55 -4.92 1.32
N TYR A 209 -3.27 -5.96 0.95
CA TYR A 209 -4.70 -6.07 1.19
C TYR A 209 -5.00 -7.31 2.02
N PHE A 210 -5.91 -7.14 2.98
CA PHE A 210 -6.47 -8.23 3.74
C PHE A 210 -7.82 -8.59 3.15
N SER A 211 -8.08 -9.89 2.98
CA SER A 211 -9.38 -10.40 2.57
C SER A 211 -9.80 -11.54 3.50
N SER A 212 -11.09 -11.77 3.65
CA SER A 212 -11.65 -12.92 4.36
C SER A 212 -12.87 -13.42 3.63
N GLU A 213 -13.05 -14.75 3.62
CA GLU A 213 -14.21 -15.40 2.97
C GLU A 213 -15.54 -14.92 3.56
N ASP A 214 -15.58 -14.73 4.88
CA ASP A 214 -16.77 -14.26 5.58
C ASP A 214 -17.09 -12.78 5.28
N ASN A 215 -16.09 -11.99 4.89
CA ASN A 215 -16.25 -10.54 4.72
C ASN A 215 -16.42 -10.14 3.26
N PHE A 216 -15.97 -10.92 2.30
CA PHE A 216 -16.03 -10.51 0.90
C PHE A 216 -17.47 -10.32 0.42
N GLU A 217 -18.32 -11.33 0.57
CA GLU A 217 -19.76 -11.20 0.26
C GLU A 217 -20.48 -10.27 1.24
N GLY A 218 -20.09 -10.29 2.51
CA GLY A 218 -20.62 -9.41 3.55
C GLY A 218 -20.27 -7.94 3.30
N ASP A 219 -19.05 -7.67 2.83
CA ASP A 219 -18.56 -6.34 2.48
C ASP A 219 -19.30 -5.77 1.26
N VAL A 220 -19.54 -6.60 0.23
CA VAL A 220 -20.32 -6.22 -0.95
C VAL A 220 -21.77 -5.91 -0.56
N LYS A 221 -22.42 -6.76 0.22
CA LYS A 221 -23.79 -6.55 0.71
C LYS A 221 -23.91 -5.32 1.61
N ALA A 222 -22.91 -5.08 2.48
CA ALA A 222 -22.89 -3.90 3.33
C ALA A 222 -22.73 -2.62 2.52
N LYS A 223 -21.95 -2.63 1.44
CA LYS A 223 -21.77 -1.52 0.51
C LYS A 223 -23.08 -1.25 -0.28
N GLU A 224 -23.73 -2.30 -0.76
CA GLU A 224 -24.99 -2.21 -1.51
C GLU A 224 -26.14 -1.70 -0.65
N GLY A 225 -26.19 -2.08 0.64
CA GLY A 225 -27.20 -1.64 1.58
C GLY A 225 -27.01 -0.22 2.13
N THR A 226 -25.95 0.47 1.76
CA THR A 226 -25.64 1.79 2.32
C THR A 226 -26.40 2.90 1.57
N SER A 227 -27.35 3.51 2.24
CA SER A 227 -28.08 4.67 1.75
C SER A 227 -27.79 5.91 2.61
N GLY A 228 -27.22 6.95 1.99
CA GLY A 228 -26.98 8.23 2.64
C GLY A 228 -25.60 8.42 3.29
N TYR A 229 -25.21 9.69 3.46
CA TYR A 229 -23.84 10.07 3.83
C TYR A 229 -23.42 9.66 5.26
N ARG A 230 -24.36 9.58 6.20
CA ARG A 230 -24.08 9.20 7.60
C ARG A 230 -23.86 7.70 7.74
N GLU A 231 -24.66 6.91 7.06
CA GLU A 231 -24.52 5.44 7.02
C GLU A 231 -23.22 5.04 6.28
N TYR A 232 -22.89 5.76 5.22
CA TYR A 232 -21.66 5.55 4.47
C TYR A 232 -20.41 5.60 5.35
N ARG A 233 -20.28 6.58 6.25
CA ARG A 233 -19.12 6.68 7.15
C ARG A 233 -19.04 5.53 8.14
N ALA A 234 -20.15 5.14 8.74
CA ALA A 234 -20.18 4.02 9.68
C ALA A 234 -19.83 2.70 8.99
N THR A 235 -20.37 2.48 7.80
CA THR A 235 -20.10 1.33 6.96
C THR A 235 -18.64 1.32 6.51
N GLN A 236 -18.12 2.44 6.05
CA GLN A 236 -16.71 2.56 5.66
C GLN A 236 -15.76 2.15 6.79
N THR A 237 -16.00 2.61 8.01
CA THR A 237 -15.18 2.24 9.17
C THR A 237 -15.23 0.74 9.44
N LYS A 238 -16.39 0.11 9.29
CA LYS A 238 -16.52 -1.35 9.43
C LYS A 238 -15.79 -2.10 8.32
N LEU A 239 -15.91 -1.64 7.08
CA LEU A 239 -15.24 -2.24 5.93
C LEU A 239 -13.71 -2.10 5.97
N GLU A 240 -13.18 -1.05 6.60
CA GLU A 240 -11.74 -0.88 6.78
C GLU A 240 -11.15 -1.83 7.84
N THR A 241 -11.97 -2.38 8.72
CA THR A 241 -11.53 -3.26 9.78
C THR A 241 -11.30 -4.67 9.24
N ALA A 242 -10.05 -5.12 9.24
CA ALA A 242 -9.73 -6.48 8.80
C ALA A 242 -10.26 -7.53 9.79
N ALA A 243 -10.61 -8.72 9.28
CA ALA A 243 -10.95 -9.87 10.12
C ALA A 243 -9.78 -10.28 11.04
N GLU A 244 -10.06 -11.04 12.07
CA GLU A 244 -9.02 -11.53 12.99
C GLU A 244 -7.99 -12.44 12.30
N ASN A 245 -8.43 -13.25 11.34
CA ASN A 245 -7.57 -14.17 10.60
C ASN A 245 -7.77 -14.01 9.07
N PRO A 246 -7.34 -12.88 8.49
CA PRO A 246 -7.53 -12.63 7.07
C PRO A 246 -6.48 -13.34 6.22
N LYS A 247 -6.80 -13.57 4.95
CA LYS A 247 -5.82 -13.82 3.90
C LYS A 247 -5.08 -12.51 3.60
N VAL A 248 -3.85 -12.60 3.13
CA VAL A 248 -3.01 -11.45 2.80
C VAL A 248 -2.57 -11.54 1.35
N VAL A 249 -2.77 -10.47 0.59
CA VAL A 249 -2.28 -10.33 -0.77
C VAL A 249 -1.36 -9.13 -0.85
N PHE A 250 -0.20 -9.33 -1.45
CA PHE A 250 0.76 -8.27 -1.75
C PHE A 250 0.68 -7.93 -3.23
N GLN A 251 0.47 -6.66 -3.53
CA GLN A 251 0.40 -6.17 -4.90
C GLN A 251 1.46 -5.12 -5.16
N PRO A 252 2.53 -5.46 -5.90
CA PRO A 252 3.47 -4.45 -6.41
C PRO A 252 2.76 -3.51 -7.38
N VAL A 253 2.91 -2.22 -7.16
CA VAL A 253 2.25 -1.15 -7.95
C VAL A 253 3.29 -0.18 -8.48
N MET A 254 3.27 0.04 -9.79
CA MET A 254 4.12 0.98 -10.51
C MET A 254 3.33 1.65 -11.63
N CYS A 255 3.99 2.50 -12.43
CA CYS A 255 3.36 3.08 -13.61
C CYS A 255 2.87 1.98 -14.56
N GLN A 256 1.59 2.05 -14.93
CA GLN A 256 0.96 1.07 -15.80
C GLN A 256 1.10 1.43 -17.29
N HIS A 257 1.79 2.51 -17.62
CA HIS A 257 1.92 3.00 -19.00
C HIS A 257 0.58 2.99 -19.76
N CYS A 258 -0.47 3.55 -19.11
CA CYS A 258 -1.85 3.51 -19.62
C CYS A 258 -1.93 4.05 -21.04
N ASN A 259 -2.61 3.35 -21.94
CA ASN A 259 -2.77 3.79 -23.35
C ASN A 259 -3.46 5.16 -23.46
N HIS A 260 -4.48 5.39 -22.63
CA HIS A 260 -5.18 6.67 -22.48
C HIS A 260 -4.91 7.20 -21.09
N ALA A 261 -3.71 7.76 -20.91
CA ALA A 261 -3.21 8.07 -19.59
C ALA A 261 -3.87 9.33 -19.01
N PRO A 262 -4.56 9.23 -17.86
CA PRO A 262 -5.17 10.38 -17.21
C PRO A 262 -4.17 11.41 -16.71
N CYS A 263 -2.89 11.07 -16.61
CA CYS A 263 -1.82 12.02 -16.31
C CYS A 263 -1.42 12.90 -17.51
N GLU A 264 -1.73 12.47 -18.74
CA GLU A 264 -1.42 13.24 -19.95
C GLU A 264 -2.44 14.35 -20.19
N THR A 265 -3.72 14.03 -20.06
CA THR A 265 -4.83 14.96 -20.33
C THR A 265 -4.82 16.19 -19.44
N VAL A 266 -4.26 16.10 -18.25
CA VAL A 266 -4.20 17.20 -17.26
C VAL A 266 -2.89 17.98 -17.28
N CYS A 267 -1.94 17.60 -18.14
CA CYS A 267 -0.68 18.33 -18.23
C CYS A 267 -0.83 19.56 -19.15
N PRO A 268 -0.70 20.78 -18.63
CA PRO A 268 -0.96 22.00 -19.42
C PRO A 268 0.06 22.23 -20.54
N VAL A 269 1.22 21.60 -20.45
CA VAL A 269 2.33 21.75 -21.41
C VAL A 269 2.68 20.47 -22.15
N ALA A 270 1.85 19.42 -22.04
CA ALA A 270 2.09 18.11 -22.63
C ALA A 270 3.49 17.53 -22.32
N ALA A 271 3.99 17.79 -21.11
CA ALA A 271 5.27 17.23 -20.65
C ALA A 271 5.16 15.71 -20.42
N THR A 272 3.97 15.23 -20.05
CA THR A 272 3.66 13.79 -19.94
C THR A 272 3.02 13.33 -21.23
N SER A 273 3.64 12.39 -21.91
CA SER A 273 3.20 11.87 -23.21
C SER A 273 3.64 10.43 -23.43
N HIS A 274 3.00 9.73 -24.37
CA HIS A 274 3.43 8.41 -24.79
C HIS A 274 4.54 8.51 -25.85
N GLY A 275 5.55 7.65 -25.68
CA GLY A 275 6.47 7.31 -26.74
C GLY A 275 5.80 6.43 -27.80
N ARG A 276 6.42 6.32 -28.98
CA ARG A 276 5.94 5.45 -30.06
C ARG A 276 5.84 3.96 -29.66
N GLN A 277 6.59 3.55 -28.64
CA GLN A 277 6.61 2.18 -28.12
C GLN A 277 5.66 1.97 -26.93
N GLY A 278 4.70 2.87 -26.70
CA GLY A 278 3.68 2.75 -25.67
C GLY A 278 4.12 3.12 -24.25
N GLN A 279 5.34 3.58 -24.07
CA GLN A 279 5.84 4.00 -22.76
C GLN A 279 5.40 5.42 -22.43
N ASN A 280 4.83 5.61 -21.25
CA ASN A 280 4.57 6.95 -20.72
C ASN A 280 5.89 7.60 -20.31
N GLN A 281 6.20 8.69 -20.98
CA GLN A 281 7.44 9.44 -20.83
C GLN A 281 7.17 10.81 -20.21
N MET A 282 8.20 11.43 -19.69
CA MET A 282 8.13 12.78 -19.19
C MET A 282 9.25 13.62 -19.78
N ALA A 283 8.88 14.65 -20.53
CA ALA A 283 9.82 15.65 -21.02
C ALA A 283 10.16 16.62 -19.86
N TYR A 284 11.26 16.36 -19.16
CA TYR A 284 11.67 17.09 -17.97
C TYR A 284 11.74 18.61 -18.20
N ASN A 285 12.38 19.03 -19.29
CA ASN A 285 12.57 20.45 -19.59
C ASN A 285 11.27 21.21 -19.92
N ARG A 286 10.19 20.48 -20.23
CA ARG A 286 8.88 21.05 -20.52
C ARG A 286 8.00 21.17 -19.28
N CYS A 287 8.34 20.45 -18.21
CA CYS A 287 7.52 20.39 -17.00
C CYS A 287 7.59 21.71 -16.22
N VAL A 288 6.41 22.30 -15.96
CA VAL A 288 6.25 23.52 -15.14
C VAL A 288 5.82 23.23 -13.70
N GLY A 289 5.73 21.94 -13.31
CA GLY A 289 5.53 21.55 -11.93
C GLY A 289 4.11 21.73 -11.35
N THR A 290 3.07 21.72 -12.17
CA THR A 290 1.68 21.85 -11.70
C THR A 290 1.20 20.69 -10.83
N ARG A 291 1.84 19.52 -10.90
CA ARG A 291 1.54 18.29 -10.15
C ARG A 291 0.18 17.64 -10.43
N TYR A 292 -0.60 18.15 -11.37
CA TYR A 292 -1.89 17.56 -11.73
C TYR A 292 -1.76 16.12 -12.23
N CYS A 293 -0.64 15.77 -12.88
CA CYS A 293 -0.36 14.39 -13.29
C CYS A 293 -0.30 13.42 -12.10
N ALA A 294 0.25 13.84 -10.96
CA ALA A 294 0.29 13.04 -9.74
C ALA A 294 -1.09 12.91 -9.10
N ASN A 295 -1.85 14.00 -9.07
CA ASN A 295 -3.21 14.00 -8.51
C ASN A 295 -4.17 13.14 -9.33
N ASN A 296 -4.03 13.15 -10.66
CA ASN A 296 -4.95 12.45 -11.56
C ASN A 296 -4.55 10.98 -11.81
N CYS A 297 -3.36 10.55 -11.38
CA CYS A 297 -2.97 9.15 -11.49
C CYS A 297 -3.81 8.27 -10.55
N PRO A 298 -4.60 7.28 -11.06
CA PRO A 298 -5.40 6.40 -10.21
C PRO A 298 -4.54 5.48 -9.35
N TYR A 299 -3.35 5.11 -9.82
CA TYR A 299 -2.39 4.26 -9.13
C TYR A 299 -1.51 5.03 -8.13
N LYS A 300 -1.54 6.37 -8.15
CA LYS A 300 -0.72 7.23 -7.29
C LYS A 300 0.77 6.91 -7.35
N VAL A 301 1.29 6.67 -8.56
CA VAL A 301 2.70 6.32 -8.79
C VAL A 301 3.53 7.47 -9.36
N ARG A 302 2.91 8.61 -9.71
CA ARG A 302 3.64 9.80 -10.16
C ARG A 302 4.19 10.53 -8.95
N ARG A 303 5.51 10.79 -8.97
CA ARG A 303 6.22 11.49 -7.90
C ARG A 303 6.77 12.82 -8.44
N PHE A 304 6.83 13.80 -7.57
CA PHE A 304 7.36 15.12 -7.90
C PHE A 304 8.70 15.31 -7.18
N LEU A 305 9.77 15.47 -7.96
CA LEU A 305 11.09 15.80 -7.43
C LEU A 305 11.19 17.29 -7.21
N SER A 306 11.48 17.70 -5.99
CA SER A 306 11.79 19.08 -5.63
C SER A 306 13.23 19.20 -5.16
N LEU A 307 13.71 20.42 -4.97
CA LEU A 307 15.08 20.67 -4.47
C LEU A 307 15.36 19.96 -3.15
N ILE A 308 14.36 19.84 -2.26
CA ILE A 308 14.52 19.12 -1.00
C ILE A 308 14.72 17.61 -1.20
N HIS A 309 14.16 17.03 -2.25
CA HIS A 309 14.35 15.61 -2.57
C HIS A 309 15.66 15.33 -3.29
N ILE A 310 16.18 16.30 -4.04
CA ILE A 310 17.40 16.16 -4.85
C ILE A 310 18.65 16.48 -4.03
N SER A 311 18.62 17.54 -3.23
CA SER A 311 19.80 18.05 -2.55
C SER A 311 20.10 17.43 -1.20
N GLU A 312 19.08 17.02 -0.44
CA GLU A 312 19.29 16.47 0.91
C GLU A 312 19.68 14.98 0.93
N PRO A 313 19.01 14.08 0.19
CA PRO A 313 19.32 12.65 0.26
C PRO A 313 20.60 12.24 -0.49
N THR A 314 21.03 13.02 -1.46
CA THR A 314 22.07 12.61 -2.41
C THR A 314 23.43 13.27 -2.18
N ARG A 315 23.56 14.19 -1.24
CA ARG A 315 24.88 14.76 -0.90
C ARG A 315 25.67 13.76 -0.03
N PRO A 316 26.76 13.18 -0.55
CA PRO A 316 27.77 12.61 0.34
C PRO A 316 28.41 13.76 1.12
N TYR A 317 28.42 13.68 2.42
CA TYR A 317 29.20 14.55 3.28
C TYR A 317 30.60 14.03 3.39
#